data_ef926c07ce718eaadba4ccbccc4185bf
#
_entry.id   ef926c07ce718eaadba4ccbccc4185bf
#
_cell.length_a   1.000
_cell.length_b   1.000
_cell.length_c   1.000
_cell.angle_alpha   90.00
_cell.angle_beta   90.00
_cell.angle_gamma   90.00
#
_symmetry.space_group_name_H-M   'P 1'
#
loop_
_entity.id
_entity.type
_entity.pdbx_description
1 polymer ?
#
loop_
_entity_poly.entity_id
_entity_poly.type
_entity_poly.pdbx_seq_one_letter_code
_entity_poly.pdbx_strand_id
1 'polypeptide(L)'
;MPALASQLEVSMAEVIQVHKIDENIVCLVLNRPDKLNALTKPMWAQLGETMRALAHDENIRCVVLRGAGDKSFSPGNDISEFETERANAVQAKAYGEVMRDALGAIDNCPHPTVALIQGICIGGGLEIAAHCDLRICGQSSRFGVPINRLGLVMSYPEISGLLNLVGRATTLDLLLQGRIVDAAEAKDLGLVNRVVSDDSVEKEALAMA
;
A
#
# COMPACT_ATOMS: atom_id res chain seq x y z
N MET A 1 8.01 40.86 8.74
CA MET A 1 6.76 40.13 8.82
C MET A 1 7.06 38.67 8.53
N PRO A 2 7.11 37.77 9.51
CA PRO A 2 7.36 36.36 9.24
C PRO A 2 6.07 35.68 8.73
N ALA A 3 6.20 34.91 7.66
CA ALA A 3 5.18 34.11 7.05
C ALA A 3 4.69 33.03 8.04
N LEU A 4 3.38 32.92 8.18
CA LEU A 4 2.73 31.82 8.89
C LEU A 4 2.97 30.52 8.12
N ALA A 5 3.97 29.74 8.55
CA ALA A 5 3.99 28.32 8.29
C ALA A 5 2.94 27.70 9.22
N SER A 6 1.79 27.32 8.68
CA SER A 6 0.86 26.46 9.38
C SER A 6 1.51 25.07 9.47
N GLN A 7 2.20 24.84 10.58
CA GLN A 7 2.62 23.50 10.99
C GLN A 7 1.32 22.73 11.30
N LEU A 8 0.95 21.83 10.39
CA LEU A 8 0.14 20.66 10.74
C LEU A 8 0.98 19.90 11.77
N GLU A 9 0.65 20.01 13.06
CA GLU A 9 1.21 19.17 14.10
C GLU A 9 0.83 17.73 13.76
N VAL A 10 1.78 16.99 13.20
CA VAL A 10 1.63 15.54 12.95
C VAL A 10 1.61 14.88 14.32
N SER A 11 0.42 14.49 14.79
CA SER A 11 0.29 13.64 15.96
C SER A 11 1.05 12.32 15.69
N MET A 12 2.08 12.03 16.48
CA MET A 12 2.84 10.75 16.38
C MET A 12 1.97 9.51 16.64
N ALA A 13 0.69 9.68 16.97
CA ALA A 13 -0.28 8.63 17.24
C ALA A 13 -1.09 8.18 16.00
N GLU A 14 -1.04 8.89 14.88
CA GLU A 14 -1.82 8.54 13.69
C GLU A 14 -1.16 7.40 12.91
N VAL A 15 -1.94 6.33 12.66
CA VAL A 15 -1.45 5.13 11.93
C VAL A 15 -1.44 5.32 10.41
N ILE A 16 -2.16 6.33 9.90
CA ILE A 16 -2.04 6.87 8.54
C ILE A 16 -1.66 8.34 8.67
N GLN A 17 -0.56 8.73 8.06
CA GLN A 17 -0.10 10.11 8.07
C GLN A 17 -0.09 10.68 6.66
N VAL A 18 -0.36 11.98 6.53
CA VAL A 18 -0.27 12.71 5.27
C VAL A 18 0.74 13.84 5.43
N HIS A 19 1.77 13.82 4.59
CA HIS A 19 2.80 14.84 4.55
C HIS A 19 2.74 15.57 3.21
N LYS A 20 2.71 16.88 3.25
CA LYS A 20 2.84 17.71 2.06
C LYS A 20 4.31 17.74 1.63
N ILE A 21 4.61 17.27 0.42
CA ILE A 21 5.96 17.27 -0.15
C ILE A 21 6.25 18.61 -0.80
N ASP A 22 5.29 19.09 -1.60
CA ASP A 22 5.27 20.41 -2.18
C ASP A 22 3.82 20.92 -2.33
N GLU A 23 3.57 21.91 -3.19
CA GLU A 23 2.23 22.49 -3.35
C GLU A 23 1.23 21.50 -3.94
N ASN A 24 1.70 20.52 -4.73
CA ASN A 24 0.86 19.64 -5.54
C ASN A 24 1.05 18.15 -5.24
N ILE A 25 2.08 17.77 -4.49
CA ILE A 25 2.40 16.37 -4.16
C ILE A 25 2.23 16.12 -2.67
N VAL A 26 1.47 15.08 -2.34
CA VAL A 26 1.33 14.60 -0.97
C VAL A 26 1.86 13.18 -0.83
N CYS A 27 2.40 12.88 0.35
CA CYS A 27 2.87 11.56 0.72
C CYS A 27 1.97 11.00 1.82
N LEU A 28 1.27 9.89 1.53
CA LEU A 28 0.51 9.11 2.49
C LEU A 28 1.41 8.01 3.04
N VAL A 29 1.54 7.95 4.36
CA VAL A 29 2.44 7.03 5.05
C VAL A 29 1.65 6.04 5.89
N LEU A 30 1.88 4.75 5.66
CA LEU A 30 1.45 3.66 6.52
C LEU A 30 2.36 3.65 7.75
N ASN A 31 1.89 4.10 8.91
CA ASN A 31 2.75 4.45 10.05
C ASN A 31 2.57 3.52 11.24
N ARG A 32 3.14 2.33 11.15
CA ARG A 32 3.35 1.37 12.26
C ARG A 32 4.72 0.70 12.13
N PRO A 33 5.82 1.45 12.17
CA PRO A 33 7.16 0.91 11.87
C PRO A 33 7.61 -0.18 12.84
N ASP A 34 7.17 -0.16 14.08
CA ASP A 34 7.39 -1.18 15.12
C ASP A 34 6.73 -2.53 14.77
N LYS A 35 5.74 -2.54 13.89
CA LYS A 35 5.05 -3.70 13.34
C LYS A 35 5.26 -3.85 11.83
N LEU A 36 6.37 -3.31 11.30
CA LEU A 36 6.67 -3.31 9.86
C LEU A 36 5.53 -2.75 8.99
N ASN A 37 4.71 -1.86 9.53
CA ASN A 37 3.54 -1.27 8.89
C ASN A 37 2.42 -2.30 8.60
N ALA A 38 2.27 -3.32 9.46
CA ALA A 38 1.15 -4.27 9.39
C ALA A 38 -0.19 -3.53 9.55
N LEU A 39 -1.16 -3.88 8.71
CA LEU A 39 -2.43 -3.20 8.55
C LEU A 39 -3.48 -3.75 9.51
N THR A 40 -3.99 -2.90 10.39
CA THR A 40 -5.17 -3.21 11.21
C THR A 40 -6.44 -2.78 10.50
N LYS A 41 -7.61 -3.30 10.95
CA LYS A 41 -8.90 -2.90 10.41
C LYS A 41 -9.16 -1.39 10.51
N PRO A 42 -8.86 -0.71 11.66
CA PRO A 42 -8.93 0.76 11.71
C PRO A 42 -8.00 1.45 10.72
N MET A 43 -6.81 0.89 10.47
CA MET A 43 -5.84 1.44 9.53
C MET A 43 -6.36 1.36 8.09
N TRP A 44 -7.01 0.25 7.71
CA TRP A 44 -7.70 0.14 6.43
C TRP A 44 -8.82 1.18 6.29
N ALA A 45 -9.66 1.35 7.32
CA ALA A 45 -10.72 2.36 7.30
C ALA A 45 -10.16 3.77 7.12
N GLN A 46 -9.14 4.14 7.88
CA GLN A 46 -8.48 5.44 7.79
C GLN A 46 -7.80 5.64 6.43
N LEU A 47 -7.19 4.61 5.84
CA LEU A 47 -6.62 4.68 4.49
C LEU A 47 -7.69 5.08 3.46
N GLY A 48 -8.85 4.40 3.48
CA GLY A 48 -9.94 4.71 2.56
C GLY A 48 -10.51 6.11 2.76
N GLU A 49 -10.71 6.54 4.00
CA GLU A 49 -11.17 7.90 4.34
C GLU A 49 -10.16 8.95 3.86
N THR A 50 -8.88 8.73 4.12
CA THR A 50 -7.79 9.64 3.72
C THR A 50 -7.70 9.75 2.20
N MET A 51 -7.73 8.63 1.48
CA MET A 51 -7.68 8.64 0.01
C MET A 51 -8.88 9.40 -0.59
N ARG A 52 -10.09 9.22 -0.03
CA ARG A 52 -11.26 10.00 -0.47
C ARG A 52 -11.13 11.49 -0.18
N ALA A 53 -10.58 11.85 0.97
CA ALA A 53 -10.33 13.25 1.30
C ALA A 53 -9.33 13.89 0.32
N LEU A 54 -8.23 13.20 0.01
CA LEU A 54 -7.23 13.66 -0.96
C LEU A 54 -7.81 13.77 -2.37
N ALA A 55 -8.71 12.85 -2.75
CA ALA A 55 -9.37 12.87 -4.07
C ALA A 55 -10.23 14.12 -4.33
N HIS A 56 -10.67 14.81 -3.28
CA HIS A 56 -11.46 16.05 -3.37
C HIS A 56 -10.61 17.33 -3.33
N ASP A 57 -9.31 17.23 -3.09
CA ASP A 57 -8.42 18.42 -3.08
C ASP A 57 -7.89 18.69 -4.50
N GLU A 58 -8.47 19.69 -5.14
CA GLU A 58 -8.11 20.09 -6.52
C GLU A 58 -6.68 20.62 -6.66
N ASN A 59 -5.97 20.92 -5.58
CA ASN A 59 -4.60 21.37 -5.64
C ASN A 59 -3.63 20.18 -5.77
N ILE A 60 -4.02 18.97 -5.37
CA ILE A 60 -3.19 17.78 -5.47
C ILE A 60 -3.09 17.33 -6.93
N ARG A 61 -1.89 16.94 -7.34
CA ARG A 61 -1.59 16.40 -8.67
C ARG A 61 -1.03 14.97 -8.61
N CYS A 62 -0.48 14.56 -7.48
CA CYS A 62 0.00 13.19 -7.27
C CYS A 62 -0.05 12.83 -5.80
N VAL A 63 -0.37 11.56 -5.52
CA VAL A 63 -0.33 10.96 -4.18
C VAL A 63 0.74 9.86 -4.18
N VAL A 64 1.76 10.02 -3.34
CA VAL A 64 2.78 8.99 -3.11
C VAL A 64 2.38 8.19 -1.88
N LEU A 65 2.32 6.86 -1.99
CA LEU A 65 2.04 5.95 -0.87
C LEU A 65 3.33 5.23 -0.46
N ARG A 66 3.63 5.22 0.84
CA ARG A 66 4.80 4.51 1.38
C ARG A 66 4.55 3.93 2.77
N GLY A 67 5.40 3.01 3.19
CA GLY A 67 5.51 2.63 4.61
C GLY A 67 6.43 3.58 5.38
N ALA A 68 6.23 3.70 6.67
CA ALA A 68 7.15 4.40 7.55
C ALA A 68 8.48 3.63 7.68
N GLY A 69 9.60 4.35 7.62
CA GLY A 69 10.94 3.77 7.61
C GLY A 69 11.32 3.15 6.27
N ASP A 70 12.37 2.35 6.27
CA ASP A 70 13.01 1.77 5.08
C ASP A 70 12.93 0.24 4.98
N LYS A 71 12.40 -0.42 6.03
CA LYS A 71 12.38 -1.89 6.14
C LYS A 71 11.19 -2.55 5.47
N SER A 72 10.07 -1.84 5.38
CA SER A 72 8.83 -2.41 4.91
C SER A 72 7.87 -1.34 4.38
N PHE A 73 7.32 -1.58 3.21
CA PHE A 73 6.11 -0.90 2.78
C PHE A 73 4.93 -1.38 3.64
N SER A 74 4.62 -2.67 3.60
CA SER A 74 3.71 -3.36 4.52
C SER A 74 3.79 -4.89 4.32
N PRO A 75 3.75 -5.71 5.39
CA PRO A 75 3.63 -7.15 5.31
C PRO A 75 2.19 -7.64 5.11
N GLY A 76 1.22 -6.72 5.00
CA GLY A 76 -0.20 -7.01 4.92
C GLY A 76 -0.92 -6.91 6.27
N ASN A 77 -2.03 -7.63 6.41
CA ASN A 77 -2.88 -7.58 7.58
C ASN A 77 -2.16 -8.02 8.86
N ASP A 78 -2.44 -7.32 9.95
CA ASP A 78 -1.98 -7.72 11.29
C ASP A 78 -2.75 -8.98 11.71
N ILE A 79 -2.06 -10.14 11.62
CA ILE A 79 -2.69 -11.43 11.92
C ILE A 79 -3.11 -11.57 13.37
N SER A 80 -2.61 -10.75 14.28
CA SER A 80 -3.02 -10.75 15.68
C SER A 80 -4.49 -10.31 15.87
N GLU A 81 -5.07 -9.59 14.89
CA GLU A 81 -6.50 -9.23 14.90
C GLU A 81 -7.43 -10.37 14.44
N PHE A 82 -6.90 -11.44 13.85
CA PHE A 82 -7.75 -12.46 13.21
C PHE A 82 -8.66 -13.18 14.20
N GLU A 83 -8.20 -13.41 15.42
CA GLU A 83 -8.99 -14.04 16.47
C GLU A 83 -10.19 -13.19 16.94
N THR A 84 -10.10 -11.87 16.82
CA THR A 84 -11.12 -10.93 17.29
C THR A 84 -11.95 -10.32 16.16
N GLU A 85 -11.32 -10.02 15.02
CA GLU A 85 -11.95 -9.29 13.92
C GLU A 85 -12.33 -10.18 12.72
N ARG A 86 -11.84 -11.43 12.67
CA ARG A 86 -12.09 -12.40 11.59
C ARG A 86 -12.40 -13.82 12.11
N ALA A 87 -12.83 -13.97 13.35
CA ALA A 87 -13.10 -15.25 14.00
C ALA A 87 -14.28 -16.04 13.41
N ASN A 88 -15.16 -15.37 12.67
CA ASN A 88 -16.33 -15.99 12.04
C ASN A 88 -16.66 -15.30 10.70
N ALA A 89 -17.56 -15.91 9.92
CA ALA A 89 -17.91 -15.44 8.58
C ALA A 89 -18.46 -14.00 8.55
N VAL A 90 -19.23 -13.58 9.59
CA VAL A 90 -19.78 -12.23 9.66
C VAL A 90 -18.66 -11.20 9.84
N GLN A 91 -17.77 -11.46 10.78
CA GLN A 91 -16.60 -10.60 11.03
C GLN A 91 -15.65 -10.56 9.83
N ALA A 92 -15.36 -11.73 9.22
CA ALA A 92 -14.51 -11.82 8.04
C ALA A 92 -15.09 -11.01 6.86
N LYS A 93 -16.42 -11.08 6.67
CA LYS A 93 -17.12 -10.28 5.65
C LYS A 93 -16.99 -8.79 5.93
N ALA A 94 -17.28 -8.36 7.16
CA ALA A 94 -17.18 -6.94 7.55
C ALA A 94 -15.74 -6.40 7.43
N TYR A 95 -14.73 -7.21 7.76
CA TYR A 95 -13.32 -6.86 7.56
C TYR A 95 -13.01 -6.69 6.07
N GLY A 96 -13.44 -7.66 5.24
CA GLY A 96 -13.24 -7.59 3.78
C GLY A 96 -13.97 -6.42 3.12
N GLU A 97 -15.09 -5.95 3.67
CA GLU A 97 -15.79 -4.75 3.20
C GLU A 97 -14.96 -3.50 3.44
N VAL A 98 -14.31 -3.36 4.61
CA VAL A 98 -13.43 -2.25 4.93
C VAL A 98 -12.19 -2.25 4.02
N MET A 99 -11.57 -3.42 3.79
CA MET A 99 -10.42 -3.54 2.87
C MET A 99 -10.81 -3.12 1.44
N ARG A 100 -11.94 -3.63 0.94
CA ARG A 100 -12.44 -3.33 -0.41
C ARG A 100 -12.73 -1.84 -0.59
N ASP A 101 -13.33 -1.22 0.43
CA ASP A 101 -13.60 0.23 0.42
C ASP A 101 -12.30 1.04 0.32
N ALA A 102 -11.27 0.66 1.07
CA ALA A 102 -9.96 1.32 1.01
C ALA A 102 -9.26 1.14 -0.36
N LEU A 103 -9.24 -0.09 -0.89
CA LEU A 103 -8.67 -0.38 -2.20
C LEU A 103 -9.42 0.36 -3.31
N GLY A 104 -10.76 0.37 -3.24
CA GLY A 104 -11.60 1.13 -4.17
C GLY A 104 -11.37 2.64 -4.08
N ALA A 105 -11.03 3.18 -2.92
CA ALA A 105 -10.68 4.60 -2.78
C ALA A 105 -9.35 4.95 -3.47
N ILE A 106 -8.40 4.00 -3.53
CA ILE A 106 -7.17 4.16 -4.30
C ILE A 106 -7.48 4.12 -5.80
N ASP A 107 -8.19 3.09 -6.27
CA ASP A 107 -8.56 2.93 -7.69
C ASP A 107 -9.34 4.13 -8.26
N ASN A 108 -10.22 4.73 -7.44
CA ASN A 108 -11.06 5.84 -7.86
C ASN A 108 -10.45 7.22 -7.58
N CYS A 109 -9.20 7.28 -7.12
CA CYS A 109 -8.51 8.55 -6.93
C CYS A 109 -8.28 9.22 -8.30
N PRO A 110 -8.72 10.48 -8.50
CA PRO A 110 -8.52 11.17 -9.78
C PRO A 110 -7.07 11.63 -9.99
N HIS A 111 -6.26 11.61 -8.93
CA HIS A 111 -4.86 11.98 -8.98
C HIS A 111 -4.01 10.73 -9.20
N PRO A 112 -2.97 10.78 -10.05
CA PRO A 112 -1.98 9.73 -10.15
C PRO A 112 -1.46 9.28 -8.80
N THR A 113 -1.34 7.97 -8.62
CA THR A 113 -0.87 7.33 -7.38
C THR A 113 0.44 6.59 -7.62
N VAL A 114 1.42 6.82 -6.77
CA VAL A 114 2.75 6.18 -6.86
C VAL A 114 3.05 5.42 -5.58
N ALA A 115 3.19 4.09 -5.67
CA ALA A 115 3.70 3.30 -4.56
C ALA A 115 5.24 3.37 -4.51
N LEU A 116 5.76 3.99 -3.45
CA LEU A 116 7.18 4.02 -3.09
C LEU A 116 7.46 2.83 -2.17
N ILE A 117 8.13 1.82 -2.69
CA ILE A 117 8.29 0.53 -2.01
C ILE A 117 9.72 0.33 -1.56
N GLN A 118 9.91 0.26 -0.24
CA GLN A 118 11.17 -0.16 0.38
C GLN A 118 10.93 -1.43 1.20
N GLY A 119 11.80 -2.42 1.05
CA GLY A 119 11.76 -3.66 1.80
C GLY A 119 10.51 -4.53 1.51
N ILE A 120 9.78 -4.92 2.54
CA ILE A 120 8.69 -5.91 2.47
C ILE A 120 7.41 -5.29 1.90
N CYS A 121 6.84 -5.92 0.87
CA CYS A 121 5.56 -5.56 0.26
C CYS A 121 4.76 -6.85 0.00
N ILE A 122 4.05 -7.35 1.02
CA ILE A 122 3.47 -8.69 1.08
C ILE A 122 1.97 -8.60 1.39
N GLY A 123 1.16 -9.54 0.87
CA GLY A 123 -0.26 -9.64 1.16
C GLY A 123 -0.99 -8.32 0.91
N GLY A 124 -1.70 -7.79 1.91
CA GLY A 124 -2.41 -6.51 1.84
C GLY A 124 -1.51 -5.32 1.45
N GLY A 125 -0.20 -5.37 1.74
CA GLY A 125 0.75 -4.39 1.26
C GLY A 125 0.91 -4.44 -0.26
N LEU A 126 1.02 -5.63 -0.83
CA LEU A 126 1.06 -5.80 -2.29
C LEU A 126 -0.29 -5.48 -2.94
N GLU A 127 -1.41 -5.75 -2.25
CA GLU A 127 -2.74 -5.35 -2.71
C GLU A 127 -2.83 -3.82 -2.86
N ILE A 128 -2.44 -3.06 -1.82
CA ILE A 128 -2.37 -1.58 -1.90
C ILE A 128 -1.49 -1.13 -3.06
N ALA A 129 -0.28 -1.68 -3.15
CA ALA A 129 0.65 -1.31 -4.22
C ALA A 129 0.12 -1.64 -5.62
N ALA A 130 -0.61 -2.75 -5.78
CA ALA A 130 -1.20 -3.17 -7.06
C ALA A 130 -2.37 -2.29 -7.51
N HIS A 131 -3.04 -1.62 -6.59
CA HIS A 131 -4.10 -0.66 -6.87
C HIS A 131 -3.58 0.78 -7.12
N CYS A 132 -2.29 1.06 -6.87
CA CYS A 132 -1.68 2.32 -7.32
C CYS A 132 -1.42 2.28 -8.84
N ASP A 133 -1.32 3.47 -9.49
CA ASP A 133 -1.01 3.56 -10.92
C ASP A 133 0.42 3.13 -11.22
N LEU A 134 1.38 3.61 -10.44
CA LEU A 134 2.80 3.32 -10.62
C LEU A 134 3.44 2.77 -9.34
N ARG A 135 4.49 1.98 -9.51
CA ARG A 135 5.26 1.32 -8.44
C ARG A 135 6.74 1.44 -8.73
N ILE A 136 7.48 1.98 -7.77
CA ILE A 136 8.94 2.00 -7.78
C ILE A 136 9.46 1.34 -6.51
N CYS A 137 10.49 0.52 -6.63
CA CYS A 137 11.02 -0.19 -5.47
C CYS A 137 12.55 -0.19 -5.41
N GLY A 138 13.06 -0.42 -4.20
CA GLY A 138 14.46 -0.71 -3.95
C GLY A 138 14.84 -2.14 -4.33
N GLN A 139 16.12 -2.37 -4.60
CA GLN A 139 16.66 -3.71 -4.97
C GLN A 139 16.45 -4.76 -3.86
N SER A 140 16.38 -4.34 -2.60
CA SER A 140 16.14 -5.25 -1.48
C SER A 140 14.68 -5.66 -1.32
N SER A 141 13.75 -5.06 -2.06
CA SER A 141 12.31 -5.27 -1.89
C SER A 141 11.88 -6.71 -2.20
N ARG A 142 10.82 -7.16 -1.51
CA ARG A 142 10.26 -8.51 -1.61
C ARG A 142 8.74 -8.43 -1.76
N PHE A 143 8.21 -9.24 -2.68
CA PHE A 143 6.80 -9.21 -3.07
C PHE A 143 6.17 -10.59 -3.02
N GLY A 144 4.89 -10.68 -2.68
CA GLY A 144 4.13 -11.93 -2.75
C GLY A 144 2.84 -11.88 -1.96
N VAL A 145 2.03 -12.93 -2.11
CA VAL A 145 0.77 -13.09 -1.39
C VAL A 145 0.68 -14.54 -0.85
N PRO A 146 1.41 -14.88 0.23
CA PRO A 146 1.49 -16.24 0.74
C PRO A 146 0.26 -16.65 1.57
N ILE A 147 -0.94 -16.29 1.11
CA ILE A 147 -2.22 -16.48 1.80
C ILE A 147 -2.58 -17.97 1.97
N ASN A 148 -2.11 -18.83 1.05
CA ASN A 148 -2.26 -20.26 1.11
C ASN A 148 -1.64 -20.88 2.37
N ARG A 149 -0.57 -20.26 2.91
CA ARG A 149 0.07 -20.71 4.17
C ARG A 149 -0.79 -20.44 5.40
N LEU A 150 -1.77 -19.55 5.29
CA LEU A 150 -2.72 -19.20 6.33
C LEU A 150 -4.07 -19.95 6.17
N GLY A 151 -4.23 -20.76 5.11
CA GLY A 151 -5.49 -21.42 4.80
C GLY A 151 -6.62 -20.45 4.42
N LEU A 152 -6.28 -19.25 4.00
CA LEU A 152 -7.22 -18.22 3.61
C LEU A 152 -7.37 -18.15 2.09
N VAL A 153 -8.47 -17.54 1.65
CA VAL A 153 -8.73 -17.21 0.23
C VAL A 153 -8.96 -15.71 0.12
N MET A 154 -8.66 -15.18 -1.06
CA MET A 154 -8.93 -13.76 -1.38
C MET A 154 -10.23 -13.65 -2.18
N SER A 155 -10.98 -12.60 -1.94
CA SER A 155 -12.13 -12.23 -2.76
C SER A 155 -11.68 -11.61 -4.10
N TYR A 156 -12.56 -11.61 -5.09
CA TYR A 156 -12.26 -10.98 -6.39
C TYR A 156 -11.82 -9.50 -6.29
N PRO A 157 -12.46 -8.65 -5.48
CA PRO A 157 -11.97 -7.28 -5.32
C PRO A 157 -10.55 -7.19 -4.78
N GLU A 158 -10.16 -8.06 -3.84
CA GLU A 158 -8.80 -8.07 -3.28
C GLU A 158 -7.73 -8.45 -4.31
N ILE A 159 -8.05 -9.37 -5.22
CA ILE A 159 -7.10 -9.80 -6.27
C ILE A 159 -7.17 -8.97 -7.56
N SER A 160 -8.17 -8.09 -7.70
CA SER A 160 -8.40 -7.35 -8.95
C SER A 160 -7.20 -6.51 -9.39
N GLY A 161 -6.54 -5.84 -8.44
CA GLY A 161 -5.33 -5.09 -8.73
C GLY A 161 -4.23 -5.95 -9.33
N LEU A 162 -3.96 -7.13 -8.76
CA LEU A 162 -2.97 -8.07 -9.31
C LEU A 162 -3.40 -8.63 -10.68
N LEU A 163 -4.68 -8.99 -10.83
CA LEU A 163 -5.20 -9.49 -12.11
C LEU A 163 -5.03 -8.46 -13.24
N ASN A 164 -5.31 -7.20 -12.95
CA ASN A 164 -5.16 -6.10 -13.91
C ASN A 164 -3.68 -5.81 -14.21
N LEU A 165 -2.81 -5.94 -13.19
CA LEU A 165 -1.40 -5.59 -13.28
C LEU A 165 -0.57 -6.63 -14.02
N VAL A 166 -0.67 -7.91 -13.63
CA VAL A 166 0.20 -9.00 -14.11
C VAL A 166 -0.56 -10.13 -14.82
N GLY A 167 -1.86 -10.00 -14.95
CA GLY A 167 -2.70 -10.99 -15.60
C GLY A 167 -2.94 -12.25 -14.76
N ARG A 168 -3.85 -13.10 -15.26
CA ARG A 168 -4.36 -14.26 -14.52
C ARG A 168 -3.27 -15.28 -14.17
N ALA A 169 -2.38 -15.60 -15.12
CA ALA A 169 -1.40 -16.66 -14.93
C ALA A 169 -0.42 -16.32 -13.79
N THR A 170 0.18 -15.14 -13.83
CA THR A 170 1.12 -14.66 -12.80
C THR A 170 0.44 -14.48 -11.44
N THR A 171 -0.80 -13.94 -11.44
CA THR A 171 -1.58 -13.81 -10.19
C THR A 171 -1.80 -15.17 -9.54
N LEU A 172 -2.23 -16.19 -10.30
CA LEU A 172 -2.43 -17.54 -9.78
C LEU A 172 -1.12 -18.20 -9.32
N ASP A 173 -0.02 -17.98 -10.04
CA ASP A 173 1.31 -18.46 -9.66
C ASP A 173 1.70 -17.93 -8.27
N LEU A 174 1.60 -16.61 -8.05
CA LEU A 174 1.90 -16.00 -6.77
C LEU A 174 1.00 -16.49 -5.63
N LEU A 175 -0.31 -16.60 -5.88
CA LEU A 175 -1.30 -16.98 -4.87
C LEU A 175 -1.24 -18.47 -4.51
N LEU A 176 -1.22 -19.35 -5.51
CA LEU A 176 -1.31 -20.79 -5.29
C LEU A 176 -0.01 -21.37 -4.75
N GLN A 177 1.13 -20.87 -5.21
CA GLN A 177 2.44 -21.29 -4.70
C GLN A 177 2.83 -20.56 -3.41
N GLY A 178 2.25 -19.37 -3.15
CA GLY A 178 2.57 -18.56 -1.98
C GLY A 178 4.05 -18.17 -1.92
N ARG A 179 4.68 -18.01 -3.09
CA ARG A 179 6.10 -17.69 -3.19
C ARG A 179 6.34 -16.19 -3.01
N ILE A 180 7.53 -15.88 -2.59
CA ILE A 180 8.02 -14.51 -2.45
C ILE A 180 9.06 -14.30 -3.55
N VAL A 181 8.88 -13.24 -4.33
CA VAL A 181 9.78 -12.85 -5.41
C VAL A 181 10.63 -11.64 -4.98
N ASP A 182 11.82 -11.53 -5.53
CA ASP A 182 12.68 -10.37 -5.34
C ASP A 182 12.31 -9.22 -6.30
N ALA A 183 13.03 -8.09 -6.19
CA ALA A 183 12.75 -6.91 -6.99
C ALA A 183 13.01 -7.13 -8.49
N ALA A 184 14.02 -7.92 -8.85
CA ALA A 184 14.35 -8.20 -10.24
C ALA A 184 13.25 -9.05 -10.89
N GLU A 185 12.84 -10.12 -10.25
CA GLU A 185 11.73 -10.96 -10.71
C GLU A 185 10.40 -10.18 -10.73
N ALA A 186 10.14 -9.34 -9.72
CA ALA A 186 8.96 -8.48 -9.69
C ALA A 186 8.90 -7.52 -10.89
N LYS A 187 10.05 -7.02 -11.33
CA LYS A 187 10.15 -6.20 -12.55
C LYS A 187 9.86 -7.01 -13.81
N ASP A 188 10.42 -8.21 -13.91
CA ASP A 188 10.21 -9.09 -15.07
C ASP A 188 8.75 -9.55 -15.19
N LEU A 189 8.09 -9.78 -14.05
CA LEU A 189 6.67 -10.12 -13.97
C LEU A 189 5.73 -8.94 -14.24
N GLY A 190 6.24 -7.70 -14.24
CA GLY A 190 5.43 -6.49 -14.38
C GLY A 190 4.78 -6.00 -13.08
N LEU A 191 5.14 -6.58 -11.92
CA LEU A 191 4.66 -6.14 -10.61
C LEU A 191 5.12 -4.72 -10.26
N VAL A 192 6.29 -4.30 -10.75
CA VAL A 192 6.83 -2.96 -10.53
C VAL A 192 7.29 -2.30 -11.84
N ASN A 193 7.14 -0.98 -11.92
CA ASN A 193 7.54 -0.21 -13.09
C ASN A 193 9.05 0.04 -13.11
N ARG A 194 9.69 0.23 -11.96
CA ARG A 194 11.10 0.57 -11.84
C ARG A 194 11.72 -0.03 -10.59
N VAL A 195 12.95 -0.53 -10.73
CA VAL A 195 13.82 -0.96 -9.62
C VAL A 195 15.04 -0.08 -9.60
N VAL A 196 15.39 0.44 -8.43
CA VAL A 196 16.55 1.32 -8.23
C VAL A 196 17.32 0.88 -6.97
N SER A 197 18.49 1.47 -6.72
CA SER A 197 19.19 1.23 -5.45
C SER A 197 18.32 1.70 -4.27
N ASP A 198 18.43 1.02 -3.13
CA ASP A 198 17.60 1.31 -1.95
C ASP A 198 17.72 2.78 -1.50
N ASP A 199 18.91 3.36 -1.58
CA ASP A 199 19.19 4.76 -1.24
C ASP A 199 18.56 5.77 -2.22
N SER A 200 18.15 5.33 -3.41
CA SER A 200 17.61 6.21 -4.46
C SER A 200 16.09 6.16 -4.57
N VAL A 201 15.42 5.23 -3.89
CA VAL A 201 13.97 4.96 -4.10
C VAL A 201 13.14 6.21 -3.87
N GLU A 202 13.37 6.92 -2.77
CA GLU A 202 12.60 8.11 -2.42
C GLU A 202 12.79 9.23 -3.46
N LYS A 203 14.05 9.51 -3.81
CA LYS A 203 14.38 10.52 -4.83
C LYS A 203 13.71 10.21 -6.17
N GLU A 204 13.80 8.96 -6.61
CA GLU A 204 13.27 8.53 -7.90
C GLU A 204 11.73 8.47 -7.90
N ALA A 205 11.10 8.12 -6.77
CA ALA A 205 9.66 8.15 -6.62
C ALA A 205 9.11 9.58 -6.68
N LEU A 206 9.75 10.51 -5.98
CA LEU A 206 9.38 11.93 -6.01
C LEU A 206 9.63 12.57 -7.38
N ALA A 207 10.67 12.14 -8.11
CA ALA A 207 10.90 12.58 -9.48
C ALA A 207 9.89 12.00 -10.49
N MET A 208 9.23 10.89 -10.13
CA MET A 208 8.15 10.29 -10.92
C MET A 208 6.81 11.00 -10.67
N ALA A 209 6.58 11.43 -9.44
CA ALA A 209 5.39 12.18 -9.02
C ALA A 209 5.38 13.61 -9.56
#